data_4197bb37e2235e854039322f74812d67
#
_entry.id   4197bb37e2235e854039322f74812d67
#
_cell.length_a   1.000
_cell.length_b   1.000
_cell.length_c   1.000
_cell.angle_alpha   90.00
_cell.angle_beta   90.00
_cell.angle_gamma   90.00
#
_symmetry.space_group_name_H-M   'P 1'
#
loop_
_entity.id
_entity.type
_entity.pdbx_description
1 polymer ?
#
loop_
_entity_poly.entity_id
_entity_poly.type
_entity_poly.pdbx_seq_one_letter_code
_entity_poly.pdbx_strand_id
1 'polypeptide(L)'
;MKFGHFDDKNREYVITSPRTPYPWINYLGTQGFFSLISNTAGGYSFYKDARLRRITRYRYNNVPIDMGGRYFYIKDGDTIWNPGWSPVKTELDSYECRHGMGYTIITGKKNGLKAEATFFVPQNYDGEVQQLVLTNESNSTKTFKLWSFAEWCLWDAQDDCTNFQRNFSTGRVEVVGSTIYHKTEIGRAHV
;
A
#
# COMPACT_ATOMS: atom_id res chain seq x y z
N MET A 1 -25.70 -6.58 2.88
CA MET A 1 -24.51 -7.09 3.58
C MET A 1 -23.81 -5.90 4.21
N LYS A 2 -23.48 -5.95 5.49
CA LYS A 2 -22.81 -4.82 6.19
C LYS A 2 -21.31 -5.08 6.20
N PHE A 3 -20.52 -4.24 5.56
CA PHE A 3 -19.07 -4.43 5.45
C PHE A 3 -18.27 -3.72 6.55
N GLY A 4 -18.92 -2.86 7.35
CA GLY A 4 -18.26 -2.11 8.41
C GLY A 4 -19.24 -1.29 9.25
N HIS A 5 -18.67 -0.51 10.20
CA HIS A 5 -19.39 0.35 11.11
C HIS A 5 -18.52 1.52 11.59
N PHE A 6 -19.14 2.58 12.11
CA PHE A 6 -18.43 3.66 12.78
C PHE A 6 -18.08 3.26 14.21
N ASP A 7 -16.86 3.55 14.61
CA ASP A 7 -16.37 3.51 15.99
C ASP A 7 -16.22 4.97 16.47
N ASP A 8 -17.30 5.51 17.02
CA ASP A 8 -17.36 6.92 17.43
C ASP A 8 -16.36 7.24 18.54
N LYS A 9 -16.04 6.26 19.38
CA LYS A 9 -15.10 6.43 20.50
C LYS A 9 -13.69 6.70 19.99
N ASN A 10 -13.26 5.97 18.98
CA ASN A 10 -11.93 6.09 18.38
C ASN A 10 -11.92 7.01 17.16
N ARG A 11 -13.09 7.47 16.71
CA ARG A 11 -13.27 8.29 15.49
C ARG A 11 -12.74 7.57 14.25
N GLU A 12 -13.11 6.32 14.11
CA GLU A 12 -12.68 5.43 13.04
C GLU A 12 -13.88 4.86 12.28
N TYR A 13 -13.65 4.52 11.03
CA TYR A 13 -14.52 3.63 10.30
C TYR A 13 -13.88 2.25 10.23
N VAL A 14 -14.53 1.25 10.82
CA VAL A 14 -14.04 -0.11 10.91
C VAL A 14 -14.64 -0.96 9.79
N ILE A 15 -13.79 -1.56 8.97
CA ILE A 15 -14.17 -2.43 7.86
C ILE A 15 -13.82 -3.86 8.24
N THR A 16 -14.82 -4.74 8.22
CA THR A 16 -14.72 -6.12 8.72
C THR A 16 -14.60 -7.17 7.61
N SER A 17 -14.59 -6.75 6.36
CA SER A 17 -14.39 -7.62 5.20
C SER A 17 -13.50 -6.94 4.16
N PRO A 18 -12.48 -7.63 3.63
CA PRO A 18 -11.65 -7.07 2.56
C PRO A 18 -12.38 -7.01 1.22
N ARG A 19 -13.51 -7.74 1.08
CA ARG A 19 -14.28 -7.91 -0.15
C ARG A 19 -15.39 -6.86 -0.27
N THR A 20 -15.02 -5.60 -0.10
CA THR A 20 -15.94 -4.48 -0.35
C THR A 20 -16.26 -4.38 -1.85
N PRO A 21 -17.45 -3.90 -2.25
CA PRO A 21 -17.84 -3.77 -3.67
C PRO A 21 -16.89 -2.88 -4.47
N TYR A 22 -16.37 -1.85 -3.83
CA TYR A 22 -15.34 -0.92 -4.33
C TYR A 22 -14.27 -0.75 -3.27
N PRO A 23 -13.05 -0.31 -3.62
CA PRO A 23 -12.05 0.08 -2.64
C PRO A 23 -12.60 1.21 -1.75
N TRP A 24 -12.64 0.99 -0.45
CA TRP A 24 -12.99 2.03 0.51
C TRP A 24 -11.70 2.69 0.96
N ILE A 25 -11.56 3.98 0.67
CA ILE A 25 -10.29 4.68 0.75
C ILE A 25 -10.25 5.66 1.91
N ASN A 26 -9.04 5.88 2.43
CA ASN A 26 -8.69 6.95 3.34
C ASN A 26 -7.65 7.86 2.69
N TYR A 27 -7.70 9.16 3.06
CA TYR A 27 -6.73 10.16 2.65
C TYR A 27 -5.78 10.46 3.79
N LEU A 28 -4.47 10.35 3.51
CA LEU A 28 -3.41 10.62 4.47
C LEU A 28 -2.58 11.81 3.99
N GLY A 29 -2.13 12.64 4.93
CA GLY A 29 -1.30 13.80 4.61
C GLY A 29 -2.00 15.14 4.77
N THR A 30 -1.23 16.22 4.80
CA THR A 30 -1.73 17.56 5.16
C THR A 30 -1.33 18.68 4.24
N GLN A 31 -0.07 18.82 3.84
CA GLN A 31 0.43 20.02 3.15
C GLN A 31 1.13 19.76 1.83
N GLY A 32 2.11 18.90 1.83
CA GLY A 32 2.94 18.62 0.65
C GLY A 32 2.81 17.20 0.16
N PHE A 33 2.94 16.24 1.07
CA PHE A 33 2.88 14.84 0.78
C PHE A 33 1.48 14.27 1.11
N PHE A 34 0.92 13.55 0.15
CA PHE A 34 -0.39 12.92 0.29
C PHE A 34 -0.34 11.46 -0.12
N SER A 35 -1.20 10.68 0.51
CA SER A 35 -1.37 9.27 0.19
C SER A 35 -2.85 8.91 0.22
N LEU A 36 -3.26 8.10 -0.75
CA LEU A 36 -4.54 7.39 -0.72
C LEU A 36 -4.25 5.94 -0.40
N ILE A 37 -5.06 5.38 0.50
CA ILE A 37 -4.98 3.97 0.87
C ILE A 37 -6.36 3.36 0.92
N SER A 38 -6.53 2.20 0.28
CA SER A 38 -7.75 1.43 0.37
C SER A 38 -7.73 0.50 1.58
N ASN A 39 -8.88 -0.06 1.88
CA ASN A 39 -9.02 -1.08 2.90
C ASN A 39 -8.17 -2.34 2.66
N THR A 40 -7.63 -2.53 1.47
CA THR A 40 -6.72 -3.64 1.12
C THR A 40 -5.28 -3.19 0.84
N ALA A 41 -4.89 -1.99 1.27
CA ALA A 41 -3.59 -1.35 1.07
C ALA A 41 -3.26 -0.94 -0.38
N GLY A 42 -4.20 -1.04 -1.30
CA GLY A 42 -4.09 -0.44 -2.63
C GLY A 42 -4.09 1.09 -2.55
N GLY A 43 -3.66 1.75 -3.60
CA GLY A 43 -3.64 3.21 -3.68
C GLY A 43 -2.29 3.76 -4.10
N TYR A 44 -2.07 5.05 -3.87
CA TYR A 44 -0.86 5.73 -4.32
C TYR A 44 -0.52 6.92 -3.43
N SER A 45 0.72 7.37 -3.53
CA SER A 45 1.22 8.58 -2.89
C SER A 45 1.75 9.57 -3.93
N PHE A 46 1.71 10.86 -3.58
CA PHE A 46 2.16 11.94 -4.44
C PHE A 46 2.62 13.14 -3.61
N TYR A 47 3.43 13.99 -4.23
CA TYR A 47 3.90 15.25 -3.65
C TYR A 47 3.28 16.43 -4.39
N LYS A 48 2.41 17.21 -3.74
CA LYS A 48 1.69 18.40 -4.24
C LYS A 48 0.76 18.16 -5.42
N ASP A 49 1.16 17.39 -6.43
CA ASP A 49 0.38 17.16 -7.65
C ASP A 49 0.22 15.65 -7.91
N ALA A 50 -1.03 15.19 -7.92
CA ALA A 50 -1.36 13.79 -8.07
C ALA A 50 -1.09 13.23 -9.47
N ARG A 51 -0.97 14.08 -10.48
CA ARG A 51 -0.64 13.70 -11.85
C ARG A 51 0.85 13.78 -12.12
N LEU A 52 1.44 14.98 -11.90
CA LEU A 52 2.80 15.30 -12.34
C LEU A 52 3.88 14.92 -11.33
N ARG A 53 3.51 14.61 -10.08
CA ARG A 53 4.44 14.25 -9.01
C ARG A 53 3.97 13.01 -8.24
N ARG A 54 3.48 12.03 -8.99
CA ARG A 54 3.09 10.74 -8.45
C ARG A 54 4.32 9.93 -8.09
N ILE A 55 4.34 9.37 -6.88
CA ILE A 55 5.46 8.63 -6.35
C ILE A 55 5.24 7.13 -6.53
N THR A 56 4.12 6.62 -6.03
CA THR A 56 3.78 5.22 -6.18
C THR A 56 2.74 5.02 -7.27
N ARG A 57 2.85 3.90 -7.94
CA ARG A 57 2.04 3.56 -9.11
C ARG A 57 0.65 3.07 -8.72
N TYR A 58 -0.35 3.51 -9.46
CA TYR A 58 -1.71 3.00 -9.38
C TYR A 58 -2.39 3.14 -10.74
N ARG A 59 -2.97 2.05 -11.24
CA ARG A 59 -3.69 1.99 -12.51
C ARG A 59 -5.13 1.58 -12.27
N TYR A 60 -6.06 2.37 -12.80
CA TYR A 60 -7.48 2.19 -12.52
C TYR A 60 -8.15 1.10 -13.36
N ASN A 61 -7.81 0.95 -14.62
CA ASN A 61 -8.58 0.18 -15.58
C ASN A 61 -7.76 -0.91 -16.27
N ASN A 62 -6.83 -1.53 -15.57
CA ASN A 62 -6.05 -2.63 -16.14
C ASN A 62 -6.80 -3.97 -16.06
N VAL A 63 -6.75 -4.73 -17.14
CA VAL A 63 -7.19 -6.13 -17.19
C VAL A 63 -6.01 -7.00 -17.63
N PRO A 64 -5.53 -7.92 -16.78
CA PRO A 64 -5.91 -8.15 -15.39
C PRO A 64 -5.63 -6.91 -14.53
N ILE A 65 -6.39 -6.74 -13.46
CA ILE A 65 -6.20 -5.61 -12.54
C ILE A 65 -4.81 -5.74 -11.92
N ASP A 66 -3.89 -4.89 -12.39
CA ASP A 66 -2.58 -4.71 -11.77
C ASP A 66 -2.80 -3.81 -10.54
N MET A 67 -2.76 -4.41 -9.39
CA MET A 67 -2.98 -3.70 -8.13
C MET A 67 -1.66 -3.05 -7.71
N GLY A 68 -1.40 -1.87 -8.26
CA GLY A 68 -0.32 -1.01 -7.78
C GLY A 68 -0.56 -0.61 -6.32
N GLY A 69 0.50 -0.27 -5.62
CA GLY A 69 0.43 0.14 -4.22
C GLY A 69 1.67 -0.26 -3.44
N ARG A 70 1.48 -0.47 -2.15
CA ARG A 70 2.52 -0.87 -1.21
C ARG A 70 2.00 -1.96 -0.29
N TYR A 71 2.74 -3.05 -0.22
CA TYR A 71 2.29 -4.26 0.44
C TYR A 71 3.39 -4.89 1.27
N PHE A 72 2.98 -5.59 2.33
CA PHE A 72 3.81 -6.53 3.04
C PHE A 72 3.37 -7.94 2.67
N TYR A 73 4.29 -8.76 2.17
CA TYR A 73 4.04 -10.16 1.88
C TYR A 73 4.69 -11.02 2.96
N ILE A 74 3.95 -11.97 3.48
CA ILE A 74 4.38 -12.90 4.51
C ILE A 74 4.30 -14.31 3.95
N LYS A 75 5.40 -15.06 4.03
CA LYS A 75 5.42 -16.49 3.70
C LYS A 75 5.65 -17.30 4.97
N ASP A 76 4.66 -18.08 5.37
CA ASP A 76 4.69 -19.02 6.49
C ASP A 76 4.52 -20.44 5.92
N GLY A 77 5.62 -21.21 5.90
CA GLY A 77 5.69 -22.47 5.17
C GLY A 77 5.44 -22.27 3.67
N ASP A 78 4.45 -22.96 3.12
CA ASP A 78 4.03 -22.82 1.71
C ASP A 78 2.94 -21.76 1.51
N THR A 79 2.41 -21.19 2.58
CA THR A 79 1.35 -20.19 2.52
C THR A 79 1.95 -18.80 2.34
N ILE A 80 1.54 -18.11 1.27
CA ILE A 80 1.85 -16.69 1.06
C ILE A 80 0.58 -15.89 1.29
N TRP A 81 0.66 -14.84 2.09
CA TRP A 81 -0.46 -13.97 2.40
C TRP A 81 -0.02 -12.54 2.70
N ASN A 82 -0.97 -11.65 2.86
CA ASN A 82 -0.72 -10.26 3.27
C ASN A 82 -1.86 -9.75 4.16
N PRO A 83 -1.61 -8.80 5.06
CA PRO A 83 -2.61 -8.33 6.04
C PRO A 83 -3.91 -7.82 5.39
N GLY A 84 -3.80 -7.17 4.26
CA GLY A 84 -4.91 -6.59 3.51
C GLY A 84 -5.67 -7.59 2.61
N TRP A 85 -5.34 -8.88 2.61
CA TRP A 85 -5.90 -9.91 1.74
C TRP A 85 -5.47 -9.75 0.27
N SER A 86 -5.67 -8.58 -0.33
CA SER A 86 -5.23 -8.27 -1.68
C SER A 86 -3.75 -7.80 -1.67
N PRO A 87 -2.94 -8.08 -2.70
CA PRO A 87 -3.27 -8.69 -3.98
C PRO A 87 -3.22 -10.23 -3.99
N VAL A 88 -2.68 -10.88 -2.96
CA VAL A 88 -2.47 -12.35 -2.92
C VAL A 88 -3.81 -13.10 -2.90
N LYS A 89 -4.80 -12.55 -2.20
CA LYS A 89 -6.16 -13.11 -2.03
C LYS A 89 -6.21 -14.44 -1.30
N THR A 90 -5.18 -14.77 -0.53
CA THR A 90 -5.20 -15.90 0.39
C THR A 90 -6.22 -15.63 1.50
N GLU A 91 -7.10 -16.59 1.76
CA GLU A 91 -8.12 -16.47 2.81
C GLU A 91 -7.45 -16.27 4.17
N LEU A 92 -7.87 -15.22 4.87
CA LEU A 92 -7.41 -14.89 6.21
C LEU A 92 -8.33 -15.53 7.27
N ASP A 93 -7.76 -15.87 8.41
CA ASP A 93 -8.54 -16.37 9.57
C ASP A 93 -9.35 -15.24 10.20
N SER A 94 -8.82 -14.00 10.15
CA SER A 94 -9.56 -12.76 10.44
C SER A 94 -8.97 -11.58 9.70
N TYR A 95 -9.81 -10.57 9.49
CA TYR A 95 -9.45 -9.32 8.82
C TYR A 95 -10.18 -8.16 9.46
N GLU A 96 -9.48 -7.05 9.65
CA GLU A 96 -10.04 -5.77 10.04
C GLU A 96 -9.22 -4.65 9.41
N CYS A 97 -9.90 -3.60 8.93
CA CYS A 97 -9.27 -2.35 8.56
C CYS A 97 -9.92 -1.20 9.30
N ARG A 98 -9.11 -0.32 9.88
CA ARG A 98 -9.54 0.88 10.60
C ARG A 98 -9.03 2.10 9.85
N HIS A 99 -9.96 2.90 9.33
CA HIS A 99 -9.68 4.19 8.77
C HIS A 99 -9.91 5.26 9.81
N GLY A 100 -8.83 5.82 10.35
CA GLY A 100 -8.85 6.92 11.30
C GLY A 100 -8.52 8.27 10.65
N MET A 101 -8.54 9.33 11.46
CA MET A 101 -8.18 10.66 11.01
C MET A 101 -6.66 10.79 10.87
N GLY A 102 -6.15 10.54 9.67
CA GLY A 102 -4.72 10.66 9.35
C GLY A 102 -3.91 9.37 9.46
N TYR A 103 -4.56 8.24 9.68
CA TYR A 103 -3.92 6.92 9.65
C TYR A 103 -4.88 5.83 9.16
N THR A 104 -4.31 4.72 8.75
CA THR A 104 -5.03 3.49 8.43
C THR A 104 -4.30 2.32 9.07
N ILE A 105 -5.05 1.46 9.76
CA ILE A 105 -4.52 0.21 10.32
C ILE A 105 -5.21 -0.96 9.64
N ILE A 106 -4.43 -1.87 9.09
CA ILE A 106 -4.93 -3.09 8.46
C ILE A 106 -4.38 -4.28 9.23
N THR A 107 -5.27 -5.06 9.82
CA THR A 107 -4.95 -6.24 10.61
C THR A 107 -5.44 -7.49 9.90
N GLY A 108 -4.53 -8.41 9.62
CA GLY A 108 -4.83 -9.74 9.13
C GLY A 108 -4.28 -10.82 10.06
N LYS A 109 -4.98 -11.94 10.17
CA LYS A 109 -4.48 -13.12 10.86
C LYS A 109 -4.48 -14.33 9.94
N LYS A 110 -3.43 -15.12 10.02
CA LYS A 110 -3.30 -16.39 9.30
C LYS A 110 -2.44 -17.37 10.07
N ASN A 111 -2.95 -18.60 10.24
CA ASN A 111 -2.20 -19.71 10.87
C ASN A 111 -1.59 -19.33 12.24
N GLY A 112 -2.29 -18.56 13.07
CA GLY A 112 -1.80 -18.13 14.39
C GLY A 112 -0.76 -17.02 14.35
N LEU A 113 -0.51 -16.39 13.21
CA LEU A 113 0.30 -15.18 13.09
C LEU A 113 -0.63 -13.99 12.83
N LYS A 114 -0.55 -12.95 13.67
CA LYS A 114 -1.21 -11.66 13.49
C LYS A 114 -0.23 -10.68 12.84
N ALA A 115 -0.67 -10.02 11.78
CA ALA A 115 0.05 -8.92 11.14
C ALA A 115 -0.80 -7.66 11.19
N GLU A 116 -0.25 -6.60 11.77
CA GLU A 116 -0.88 -5.29 11.89
C GLU A 116 -0.03 -4.25 11.16
N ALA A 117 -0.55 -3.73 10.07
CA ALA A 117 0.12 -2.75 9.24
C ALA A 117 -0.52 -1.37 9.43
N THR A 118 0.26 -0.41 9.93
CA THR A 118 -0.15 0.99 10.14
C THR A 118 0.48 1.88 9.09
N PHE A 119 -0.34 2.72 8.47
CA PHE A 119 0.05 3.67 7.43
C PHE A 119 -0.35 5.08 7.86
N PHE A 120 0.59 6.01 7.79
CA PHE A 120 0.32 7.43 8.06
C PHE A 120 1.35 8.34 7.40
N VAL A 121 0.98 9.60 7.23
CA VAL A 121 1.88 10.67 6.79
C VAL A 121 2.15 11.56 8.00
N PRO A 122 3.40 11.64 8.50
CA PRO A 122 3.73 12.51 9.63
C PRO A 122 3.52 13.98 9.29
N GLN A 123 3.14 14.78 10.29
CA GLN A 123 3.07 16.23 10.12
C GLN A 123 4.47 16.80 9.87
N ASN A 124 4.55 17.77 8.98
CA ASN A 124 5.81 18.45 8.59
C ASN A 124 6.90 17.52 8.01
N TYR A 125 6.49 16.39 7.45
CA TYR A 125 7.41 15.46 6.78
C TYR A 125 6.84 15.04 5.43
N ASP A 126 7.66 15.11 4.39
CA ASP A 126 7.28 14.73 3.03
C ASP A 126 7.54 13.24 2.80
N GLY A 127 6.73 12.40 3.40
CA GLY A 127 6.86 10.95 3.28
C GLY A 127 5.75 10.19 4.00
N GLU A 128 5.59 8.93 3.64
CA GLU A 128 4.67 7.99 4.28
C GLU A 128 5.44 7.00 5.16
N VAL A 129 4.95 6.79 6.37
CA VAL A 129 5.44 5.74 7.26
C VAL A 129 4.54 4.52 7.11
N GLN A 130 5.18 3.37 6.96
CA GLN A 130 4.56 2.05 6.90
C GLN A 130 5.17 1.19 8.00
N GLN A 131 4.43 0.98 9.07
CA GLN A 131 4.85 0.16 10.20
C GLN A 131 4.15 -1.20 10.12
N LEU A 132 4.90 -2.27 10.31
CA LEU A 132 4.35 -3.62 10.45
C LEU A 132 4.72 -4.21 11.80
N VAL A 133 3.71 -4.65 12.53
CA VAL A 133 3.86 -5.40 13.78
C VAL A 133 3.40 -6.83 13.55
N LEU A 134 4.28 -7.79 13.81
CA LEU A 134 3.98 -9.21 13.71
C LEU A 134 3.92 -9.81 15.12
N THR A 135 2.84 -10.50 15.43
CA THR A 135 2.61 -11.16 16.71
C THR A 135 2.34 -12.65 16.48
N ASN A 136 3.14 -13.50 17.10
CA ASN A 136 2.87 -14.92 17.14
C ASN A 136 1.84 -15.22 18.25
N GLU A 137 0.62 -15.52 17.86
CA GLU A 137 -0.48 -15.88 18.76
C GLU A 137 -0.60 -17.41 18.93
N SER A 138 0.28 -18.19 18.30
CA SER A 138 0.31 -19.64 18.44
C SER A 138 1.17 -20.09 19.61
N ASN A 139 1.00 -21.34 20.03
CA ASN A 139 1.81 -21.96 21.10
C ASN A 139 3.14 -22.56 20.60
N SER A 140 3.53 -22.30 19.35
CA SER A 140 4.74 -22.85 18.73
C SER A 140 5.60 -21.76 18.13
N THR A 141 6.89 -22.03 18.01
CA THR A 141 7.82 -21.13 17.29
C THR A 141 7.42 -21.04 15.83
N LYS A 142 7.37 -19.81 15.30
CA LYS A 142 7.09 -19.52 13.91
C LYS A 142 8.33 -19.04 13.18
N THR A 143 8.54 -19.58 11.98
CA THR A 143 9.56 -19.09 11.05
C THR A 143 8.87 -18.65 9.79
N PHE A 144 9.08 -17.40 9.40
CA PHE A 144 8.45 -16.82 8.21
C PHE A 144 9.44 -15.94 7.44
N LYS A 145 9.11 -15.65 6.20
CA LYS A 145 9.80 -14.65 5.40
C LYS A 145 8.89 -13.45 5.20
N LEU A 146 9.48 -12.25 5.24
CA LEU A 146 8.79 -10.98 5.08
C LEU A 146 9.43 -10.20 3.93
N TRP A 147 8.57 -9.62 3.08
CA TRP A 147 8.96 -8.67 2.05
C TRP A 147 8.08 -7.43 2.10
N SER A 148 8.68 -6.27 1.97
CA SER A 148 7.97 -5.05 1.63
C SER A 148 8.00 -4.86 0.11
N PHE A 149 6.93 -4.32 -0.43
CA PHE A 149 6.78 -4.04 -1.85
C PHE A 149 6.23 -2.64 -2.06
N ALA A 150 6.83 -1.92 -2.98
CA ALA A 150 6.30 -0.68 -3.53
C ALA A 150 6.62 -0.63 -5.03
N GLU A 151 5.66 -0.18 -5.83
CA GLU A 151 5.85 0.04 -7.25
C GLU A 151 5.92 1.55 -7.51
N TRP A 152 6.98 1.98 -8.18
CA TRP A 152 7.22 3.38 -8.46
C TRP A 152 6.52 3.85 -9.73
N CYS A 153 5.89 5.01 -9.66
CA CYS A 153 5.45 5.76 -10.82
C CYS A 153 6.65 6.55 -11.36
N LEU A 154 6.86 6.50 -12.66
CA LEU A 154 7.89 7.28 -13.31
C LEU A 154 7.33 8.66 -13.67
N TRP A 155 7.20 9.55 -12.68
CA TRP A 155 6.84 10.96 -12.82
C TRP A 155 5.35 11.22 -13.12
N ASP A 156 4.92 11.16 -14.38
CA ASP A 156 3.57 11.51 -14.82
C ASP A 156 2.62 10.30 -14.72
N ALA A 157 1.55 10.44 -13.95
CA ALA A 157 0.57 9.38 -13.76
C ALA A 157 -0.20 9.04 -15.04
N GLN A 158 -0.39 10.01 -15.93
CA GLN A 158 -1.08 9.77 -17.21
C GLN A 158 -0.17 9.00 -18.15
N ASP A 159 1.09 9.37 -18.23
CA ASP A 159 2.08 8.64 -19.02
C ASP A 159 2.26 7.21 -18.50
N ASP A 160 2.22 7.03 -17.18
CA ASP A 160 2.29 5.71 -16.56
C ASP A 160 1.05 4.85 -16.85
N CYS A 161 -0.12 5.44 -17.07
CA CYS A 161 -1.34 4.74 -17.45
C CYS A 161 -1.37 4.33 -18.93
N THR A 162 -0.67 5.06 -19.78
CA THR A 162 -0.61 4.78 -21.22
C THR A 162 0.66 3.98 -21.51
N ASN A 163 0.53 2.77 -22.02
CA ASN A 163 1.67 1.87 -22.28
C ASN A 163 2.70 2.43 -23.29
N PHE A 164 2.33 3.45 -24.03
CA PHE A 164 3.12 3.97 -25.14
C PHE A 164 4.27 4.90 -24.70
N GLN A 165 4.06 5.68 -23.66
CA GLN A 165 5.02 6.73 -23.27
C GLN A 165 6.08 6.25 -22.26
N ARG A 166 5.94 5.07 -21.70
CA ARG A 166 6.95 4.45 -20.82
C ARG A 166 8.33 4.29 -21.45
N ASN A 167 8.39 4.23 -22.76
CA ASN A 167 9.65 4.07 -23.49
C ASN A 167 10.55 5.31 -23.39
N PHE A 168 10.01 6.45 -22.95
CA PHE A 168 10.72 7.71 -22.86
C PHE A 168 11.18 8.08 -21.45
N SER A 169 10.70 7.35 -20.44
CA SER A 169 11.08 7.57 -19.05
C SER A 169 11.79 6.35 -18.50
N THR A 170 12.96 6.54 -17.94
CA THR A 170 13.75 5.48 -17.31
C THR A 170 13.86 5.72 -15.82
N GLY A 171 13.83 4.65 -15.03
CA GLY A 171 14.09 4.69 -13.60
C GLY A 171 15.47 4.13 -13.29
N ARG A 172 16.20 4.82 -12.43
CA ARG A 172 17.44 4.31 -11.86
C ARG A 172 17.23 3.99 -10.39
N VAL A 173 17.61 2.79 -10.00
CA VAL A 173 17.53 2.33 -8.61
C VAL A 173 18.94 2.08 -8.09
N GLU A 174 19.23 2.63 -6.91
CA GLU A 174 20.46 2.42 -6.18
C GLU A 174 20.13 1.97 -4.76
N VAL A 175 20.80 0.95 -4.26
CA VAL A 175 20.61 0.43 -2.89
C VAL A 175 21.87 0.67 -2.09
N VAL A 176 21.75 1.43 -1.00
CA VAL A 176 22.85 1.72 -0.08
C VAL A 176 22.41 1.35 1.32
N GLY A 177 22.96 0.27 1.87
CA GLY A 177 22.54 -0.28 3.15
C GLY A 177 21.06 -0.70 3.12
N SER A 178 20.24 -0.09 3.96
CA SER A 178 18.79 -0.30 4.02
C SER A 178 17.98 0.73 3.22
N THR A 179 18.65 1.61 2.47
CA THR A 179 18.01 2.69 1.73
C THR A 179 17.97 2.35 0.25
N ILE A 180 16.81 2.54 -0.35
CA ILE A 180 16.59 2.42 -1.80
C ILE A 180 16.37 3.82 -2.36
N TYR A 181 17.26 4.26 -3.25
CA TYR A 181 17.11 5.50 -4.00
C TYR A 181 16.49 5.18 -5.36
N HIS A 182 15.38 5.82 -5.65
CA HIS A 182 14.75 5.76 -6.97
C HIS A 182 14.78 7.15 -7.62
N LYS A 183 15.34 7.22 -8.82
CA LYS A 183 15.41 8.45 -9.62
C LYS A 183 14.72 8.20 -10.94
N THR A 184 13.94 9.18 -11.38
CA THR A 184 13.33 9.18 -12.72
C THR A 184 14.17 10.05 -13.63
N GLU A 185 14.59 9.49 -14.76
CA GLU A 185 15.24 10.25 -15.83
C GLU A 185 14.23 10.39 -16.98
N ILE A 186 13.85 11.62 -17.26
CA ILE A 186 13.05 11.94 -18.46
C ILE A 186 14.01 11.87 -19.63
N GLY A 187 13.71 11.00 -20.60
CA GLY A 187 14.52 10.87 -21.81
C GLY A 187 14.78 12.23 -22.44
N ARG A 188 16.04 12.54 -22.74
CA ARG A 188 16.38 13.75 -23.46
C ARG A 188 15.72 13.66 -24.81
N ALA A 189 14.78 14.56 -25.09
CA ALA A 189 14.39 14.83 -26.47
C ALA A 189 15.68 15.23 -27.21
N HIS A 190 16.07 14.41 -28.16
CA HIS A 190 17.12 14.84 -29.08
C HIS A 190 16.55 15.99 -29.87
N VAL A 191 16.99 17.19 -29.55
CA VAL A 191 16.83 18.39 -30.37
C VAL A 191 17.83 18.29 -31.52
#